data_c852cb51deeb4ad7471ee1fb1d237001
#
_entry.id   c852cb51deeb4ad7471ee1fb1d237001
#
_cell.length_a   1.000
_cell.length_b   1.000
_cell.length_c   1.000
_cell.angle_alpha   90.00
_cell.angle_beta   90.00
_cell.angle_gamma   90.00
#
_symmetry.space_group_name_H-M   'P 1'
#
loop_
_entity.id
_entity.type
_entity.pdbx_description
1 polymer ?
#
loop_
_entity_poly.entity_id
_entity_poly.type
_entity_poly.pdbx_seq_one_letter_code
_entity_poly.pdbx_strand_id
1 'polypeptide(L)'
;MQRLDLATIAPTPWKNGGGATRALACWPPGAGLERFGWRVSVADVAAPGPFSLYPGVDRQILLLQGDGVHLRAADGSVDQALDRATPPFAFAGETAIDCTLRGGPVRDFNLMLRRGQWRGALRVWHGACTPGESPAGLCLVLAGHWERAGEAYAPGQGLWWSTPRPGVPLRPVPGGLDHPALAWVALEPEI
;
A
#
# COMPACT_ATOMS: atom_id res chain seq x y z
N MET A 1 -5.19 -17.01 -4.65
CA MET A 1 -5.35 -15.61 -5.10
C MET A 1 -6.76 -15.17 -4.74
N GLN A 2 -6.91 -14.00 -4.14
CA GLN A 2 -8.19 -13.47 -3.66
C GLN A 2 -8.41 -12.08 -4.27
N ARG A 3 -9.64 -11.82 -4.73
CA ARG A 3 -10.05 -10.50 -5.20
C ARG A 3 -10.26 -9.59 -4.00
N LEU A 4 -9.91 -8.33 -4.15
CA LEU A 4 -10.18 -7.28 -3.16
C LEU A 4 -10.89 -6.11 -3.84
N ASP A 5 -11.70 -5.42 -3.06
CA ASP A 5 -12.35 -4.17 -3.44
C ASP A 5 -12.29 -3.22 -2.21
N LEU A 6 -11.56 -2.12 -2.35
CA LEU A 6 -11.35 -1.15 -1.28
C LEU A 6 -12.68 -0.57 -0.75
N ALA A 7 -13.69 -0.46 -1.62
CA ALA A 7 -15.00 0.08 -1.24
C ALA A 7 -15.77 -0.83 -0.27
N THR A 8 -15.49 -2.14 -0.29
CA THR A 8 -16.17 -3.12 0.59
C THR A 8 -15.47 -3.32 1.92
N ILE A 9 -14.24 -2.80 2.09
CA ILE A 9 -13.46 -2.96 3.32
C ILE A 9 -13.80 -1.84 4.29
N ALA A 10 -14.38 -2.20 5.44
CA ALA A 10 -14.73 -1.24 6.47
C ALA A 10 -13.48 -0.56 7.05
N PRO A 11 -13.46 0.78 7.18
CA PRO A 11 -12.38 1.48 7.83
C PRO A 11 -12.40 1.24 9.35
N THR A 12 -11.24 1.07 9.94
CA THR A 12 -11.04 1.05 11.40
C THR A 12 -10.55 2.43 11.83
N PRO A 13 -11.31 3.20 12.60
CA PRO A 13 -10.89 4.51 13.10
C PRO A 13 -9.66 4.42 14.00
N TRP A 14 -8.78 5.41 13.91
CA TRP A 14 -7.66 5.53 14.82
C TRP A 14 -8.11 6.04 16.19
N LYS A 15 -7.44 5.58 17.26
CA LYS A 15 -7.77 5.97 18.64
C LYS A 15 -7.67 7.47 18.89
N ASN A 16 -6.79 8.17 18.17
CA ASN A 16 -6.58 9.62 18.28
C ASN A 16 -7.55 10.45 17.42
N GLY A 17 -8.45 9.80 16.66
CA GLY A 17 -9.40 10.50 15.77
C GLY A 17 -8.78 11.12 14.51
N GLY A 18 -7.46 11.01 14.31
CA GLY A 18 -6.75 11.64 13.19
C GLY A 18 -6.91 10.95 11.85
N GLY A 19 -7.60 9.81 11.79
CA GLY A 19 -7.80 9.07 10.54
C GLY A 19 -8.41 7.70 10.73
N ALA A 20 -8.39 6.90 9.66
CA ALA A 20 -8.88 5.52 9.67
C ALA A 20 -8.06 4.65 8.70
N THR A 21 -8.00 3.36 8.96
CA THR A 21 -7.25 2.41 8.11
C THR A 21 -8.14 1.29 7.61
N ARG A 22 -8.05 0.98 6.31
CA ARG A 22 -8.59 -0.24 5.70
C ARG A 22 -7.46 -1.25 5.51
N ALA A 23 -7.51 -2.38 6.22
CA ALA A 23 -6.56 -3.47 6.05
C ALA A 23 -6.92 -4.26 4.79
N LEU A 24 -6.06 -4.21 3.77
CA LEU A 24 -6.29 -4.92 2.50
C LEU A 24 -5.91 -6.39 2.61
N ALA A 25 -4.73 -6.67 3.14
CA ALA A 25 -4.22 -8.02 3.36
C ALA A 25 -3.14 -8.03 4.44
N CYS A 26 -2.94 -9.17 5.11
CA CYS A 26 -1.82 -9.42 6.01
C CYS A 26 -1.47 -10.90 6.05
N TRP A 27 -0.27 -11.19 6.50
CA TRP A 27 0.19 -12.56 6.73
C TRP A 27 0.77 -12.73 8.15
N PRO A 28 0.38 -13.78 8.88
CA PRO A 28 -0.72 -14.69 8.58
C PRO A 28 -2.07 -13.99 8.46
N PRO A 29 -3.07 -14.56 7.73
CA PRO A 29 -4.40 -13.96 7.65
C PRO A 29 -5.00 -13.74 9.04
N GLY A 30 -5.56 -12.53 9.26
CA GLY A 30 -6.14 -12.15 10.55
C GLY A 30 -5.13 -11.75 11.61
N ALA A 31 -3.83 -11.67 11.29
CA ALA A 31 -2.83 -11.19 12.23
C ALA A 31 -3.11 -9.75 12.67
N GLY A 32 -3.04 -9.51 13.98
CA GLY A 32 -3.05 -8.16 14.54
C GLY A 32 -1.76 -7.39 14.24
N LEU A 33 -1.72 -6.12 14.64
CA LEU A 33 -0.57 -5.22 14.42
C LEU A 33 0.74 -5.69 15.08
N GLU A 34 0.65 -6.59 16.06
CA GLU A 34 1.80 -7.14 16.79
C GLU A 34 2.47 -8.34 16.09
N ARG A 35 1.72 -9.08 15.26
CA ARG A 35 2.12 -10.44 14.83
C ARG A 35 2.17 -10.65 13.32
N PHE A 36 1.99 -9.61 12.52
CA PHE A 36 2.09 -9.78 11.08
C PHE A 36 3.55 -9.98 10.64
N GLY A 37 3.77 -10.80 9.64
CA GLY A 37 5.00 -10.85 8.86
C GLY A 37 5.02 -9.75 7.79
N TRP A 38 3.90 -9.58 7.06
CA TRP A 38 3.67 -8.44 6.19
C TRP A 38 2.21 -7.97 6.28
N ARG A 39 1.99 -6.69 6.00
CA ARG A 39 0.68 -6.07 6.03
C ARG A 39 0.59 -4.97 4.95
N VAL A 40 -0.52 -4.96 4.24
CA VAL A 40 -0.87 -3.91 3.27
C VAL A 40 -2.17 -3.25 3.72
N SER A 41 -2.20 -1.93 3.68
CA SER A 41 -3.38 -1.15 4.06
C SER A 41 -3.47 0.16 3.29
N VAL A 42 -4.67 0.73 3.27
CA VAL A 42 -4.94 2.10 2.84
C VAL A 42 -5.42 2.90 4.04
N ALA A 43 -4.82 4.06 4.27
CA ALA A 43 -5.20 4.96 5.34
C ALA A 43 -5.79 6.26 4.80
N ASP A 44 -6.86 6.71 5.44
CA ASP A 44 -7.41 8.06 5.31
C ASP A 44 -6.85 8.89 6.46
N VAL A 45 -5.99 9.88 6.18
CA VAL A 45 -5.37 10.77 7.17
C VAL A 45 -6.10 12.09 7.15
N ALA A 46 -6.88 12.37 8.18
CA ALA A 46 -7.76 13.55 8.27
C ALA A 46 -7.12 14.72 9.02
N ALA A 47 -6.11 14.46 9.85
CA ALA A 47 -5.43 15.47 10.65
C ALA A 47 -3.92 15.21 10.73
N PRO A 48 -3.08 16.25 10.92
CA PRO A 48 -1.67 16.07 11.18
C PRO A 48 -1.44 15.35 12.51
N GLY A 49 -0.31 14.68 12.64
CA GLY A 49 0.08 14.00 13.87
C GLY A 49 1.18 12.98 13.69
N PRO A 50 1.66 12.40 14.79
CA PRO A 50 2.72 11.42 14.73
C PRO A 50 2.23 10.08 14.16
N PHE A 51 3.09 9.43 13.39
CA PHE A 51 2.87 8.05 12.97
C PHE A 51 3.14 7.09 14.14
N SER A 52 2.35 6.03 14.20
CA SER A 52 2.59 4.94 15.15
C SER A 52 3.94 4.29 14.92
N LEU A 53 4.66 3.97 15.98
CA LEU A 53 5.94 3.28 15.94
C LEU A 53 5.72 1.76 15.78
N TYR A 54 6.53 1.16 14.93
CA TYR A 54 6.56 -0.28 14.68
C TYR A 54 8.01 -0.80 14.68
N PRO A 55 8.61 -1.06 15.87
CA PRO A 55 9.97 -1.57 15.95
C PRO A 55 10.16 -2.87 15.17
N GLY A 56 11.25 -2.97 14.42
CA GLY A 56 11.58 -4.14 13.60
C GLY A 56 10.71 -4.30 12.35
N VAL A 57 10.08 -3.23 11.88
CA VAL A 57 9.25 -3.21 10.67
C VAL A 57 9.80 -2.19 9.68
N ASP A 58 9.97 -2.60 8.42
CA ASP A 58 10.21 -1.68 7.33
C ASP A 58 8.88 -1.24 6.72
N ARG A 59 8.76 0.05 6.44
CA ARG A 59 7.53 0.65 5.90
C ARG A 59 7.80 1.29 4.55
N GLN A 60 6.81 1.20 3.66
CA GLN A 60 6.79 1.94 2.39
C GLN A 60 5.43 2.60 2.24
N ILE A 61 5.42 3.89 1.92
CA ILE A 61 4.20 4.70 1.78
C ILE A 61 4.11 5.29 0.38
N LEU A 62 2.91 5.29 -0.19
CA LEU A 62 2.57 5.93 -1.47
C LEU A 62 1.33 6.78 -1.29
N LEU A 63 1.37 8.05 -1.67
CA LEU A 63 0.20 8.90 -1.64
C LEU A 63 -0.75 8.57 -2.80
N LEU A 64 -2.02 8.30 -2.48
CA LEU A 64 -3.06 7.96 -3.45
C LEU A 64 -3.95 9.16 -3.80
N GLN A 65 -4.29 9.99 -2.79
CA GLN A 65 -5.20 11.13 -2.93
C GLN A 65 -4.80 12.27 -1.99
N GLY A 66 -5.20 13.50 -2.35
CA GLY A 66 -4.93 14.73 -1.61
C GLY A 66 -3.73 15.51 -2.17
N ASP A 67 -3.46 16.65 -1.55
CA ASP A 67 -2.47 17.62 -2.05
C ASP A 67 -1.03 17.30 -1.59
N GLY A 68 -0.89 16.42 -0.60
CA GLY A 68 0.41 15.99 -0.14
C GLY A 68 0.54 15.94 1.38
N VAL A 69 1.62 15.31 1.81
CA VAL A 69 2.08 15.30 3.21
C VAL A 69 3.54 15.67 3.29
N HIS A 70 3.96 16.11 4.45
CA HIS A 70 5.36 16.27 4.79
C HIS A 70 5.66 15.40 6.02
N LEU A 71 6.58 14.47 5.85
CA LEU A 71 7.04 13.54 6.87
C LEU A 71 8.36 14.02 7.44
N ARG A 72 8.45 14.22 8.75
CA ARG A 72 9.66 14.68 9.42
C ARG A 72 9.96 13.84 10.64
N ALA A 73 11.23 13.49 10.80
CA ALA A 73 11.78 12.97 12.04
C ALA A 73 12.56 14.06 12.77
N ALA A 74 12.43 14.14 14.09
CA ALA A 74 13.08 15.18 14.89
C ALA A 74 14.62 15.09 14.86
N ASP A 75 15.16 13.91 14.62
CA ASP A 75 16.59 13.64 14.48
C ASP A 75 17.16 13.97 13.07
N GLY A 76 16.30 14.44 12.16
CA GLY A 76 16.69 14.76 10.79
C GLY A 76 16.87 13.56 9.86
N SER A 77 16.65 12.33 10.32
CA SER A 77 16.78 11.11 9.50
C SER A 77 15.73 11.03 8.40
N VAL A 78 14.60 11.71 8.55
CA VAL A 78 13.53 11.84 7.55
C VAL A 78 13.11 13.31 7.44
N ASP A 79 13.16 13.86 6.23
CA ASP A 79 12.57 15.15 5.84
C ASP A 79 12.06 14.99 4.39
N GLN A 80 10.84 14.46 4.22
CA GLN A 80 10.33 14.06 2.93
C GLN A 80 8.93 14.63 2.67
N ALA A 81 8.81 15.40 1.60
CA ALA A 81 7.51 15.77 1.04
C ALA A 81 7.03 14.69 0.08
N LEU A 82 5.79 14.27 0.22
CA LEU A 82 5.12 13.31 -0.66
C LEU A 82 3.91 13.95 -1.30
N ASP A 83 3.75 13.72 -2.59
CA ASP A 83 2.55 14.02 -3.37
C ASP A 83 2.21 12.82 -4.27
N ARG A 84 1.20 12.95 -5.11
CA ARG A 84 0.77 11.86 -6.00
C ARG A 84 1.77 11.50 -7.10
N ALA A 85 2.71 12.36 -7.42
CA ALA A 85 3.77 12.11 -8.39
C ALA A 85 5.02 11.50 -7.75
N THR A 86 5.13 11.57 -6.41
CA THR A 86 6.27 11.04 -5.67
C THR A 86 6.22 9.50 -5.68
N PRO A 87 7.34 8.82 -6.03
CA PRO A 87 7.40 7.36 -5.93
C PRO A 87 7.26 6.91 -4.47
N PRO A 88 6.98 5.61 -4.22
CA PRO A 88 6.90 5.08 -2.87
C PRO A 88 8.13 5.43 -2.04
N PHE A 89 7.92 5.95 -0.84
CA PHE A 89 8.96 6.32 0.11
C PHE A 89 9.11 5.26 1.19
N ALA A 90 10.35 4.83 1.44
CA ALA A 90 10.67 3.79 2.42
C ALA A 90 11.32 4.39 3.67
N PHE A 91 10.93 3.88 4.85
CA PHE A 91 11.49 4.28 6.15
C PHE A 91 11.36 3.16 7.18
N ALA A 92 12.20 3.20 8.22
CA ALA A 92 12.12 2.26 9.32
C ALA A 92 10.90 2.57 10.21
N GLY A 93 10.15 1.55 10.60
CA GLY A 93 8.92 1.71 11.38
C GLY A 93 9.15 2.21 12.81
N GLU A 94 10.35 2.11 13.33
CA GLU A 94 10.79 2.69 14.61
C GLU A 94 11.13 4.18 14.53
N THR A 95 11.25 4.76 13.34
CA THR A 95 11.50 6.20 13.18
C THR A 95 10.28 7.00 13.66
N ALA A 96 10.51 7.90 14.60
CA ALA A 96 9.48 8.80 15.12
C ALA A 96 9.20 9.90 14.08
N ILE A 97 8.17 9.69 13.27
CA ILE A 97 7.78 10.59 12.18
C ILE A 97 6.55 11.38 12.57
N ASP A 98 6.64 12.71 12.46
CA ASP A 98 5.49 13.61 12.43
C ASP A 98 5.04 13.83 10.98
N CYS A 99 3.74 13.69 10.75
CA CYS A 99 3.09 13.92 9.47
C CYS A 99 2.30 15.23 9.52
N THR A 100 2.60 16.15 8.61
CA THR A 100 1.80 17.34 8.37
C THR A 100 1.12 17.27 7.00
N LEU A 101 -0.11 17.78 6.90
CA LEU A 101 -0.87 17.82 5.66
C LEU A 101 -0.51 19.10 4.89
N ARG A 102 -0.34 18.98 3.57
CA ARG A 102 -0.07 20.12 2.66
C ARG A 102 -1.35 20.63 1.98
N GLY A 103 -2.45 20.60 2.69
CA GLY A 103 -3.78 20.95 2.19
C GLY A 103 -4.83 20.28 3.05
N GLY A 104 -5.79 19.63 2.42
CA GLY A 104 -6.84 18.88 3.09
C GLY A 104 -6.42 17.44 3.47
N PRO A 105 -7.40 16.60 3.85
CA PRO A 105 -7.19 15.18 4.10
C PRO A 105 -6.54 14.45 2.93
N VAL A 106 -5.76 13.43 3.24
CA VAL A 106 -5.08 12.60 2.24
C VAL A 106 -5.43 11.13 2.41
N ARG A 107 -5.16 10.36 1.37
CA ARG A 107 -5.21 8.90 1.40
C ARG A 107 -3.85 8.34 0.99
N ASP A 108 -3.33 7.42 1.75
CA ASP A 108 -2.09 6.72 1.45
C ASP A 108 -2.23 5.21 1.40
N PHE A 109 -1.33 4.56 0.67
CA PHE A 109 -1.12 3.12 0.64
C PHE A 109 0.12 2.81 1.48
N ASN A 110 0.02 1.87 2.41
CA ASN A 110 1.08 1.46 3.32
C ASN A 110 1.43 -0.01 3.12
N LEU A 111 2.70 -0.30 2.87
CA LEU A 111 3.30 -1.63 2.96
C LEU A 111 4.15 -1.69 4.21
N MET A 112 3.98 -2.73 5.02
CA MET A 112 4.72 -2.98 6.24
C MET A 112 5.30 -4.40 6.22
N LEU A 113 6.60 -4.54 6.46
CA LEU A 113 7.34 -5.79 6.39
C LEU A 113 8.07 -6.04 7.71
N ARG A 114 7.87 -7.20 8.31
CA ARG A 114 8.64 -7.62 9.48
C ARG A 114 10.06 -7.97 9.03
N ARG A 115 11.04 -7.17 9.47
CA ARG A 115 12.46 -7.35 9.18
C ARG A 115 12.95 -8.72 9.63
N GLY A 116 13.75 -9.41 8.82
CA GLY A 116 14.20 -10.78 9.07
C GLY A 116 13.14 -11.87 8.80
N GLN A 117 11.95 -11.51 8.36
CA GLN A 117 10.92 -12.47 7.95
C GLN A 117 10.48 -12.28 6.50
N TRP A 118 10.32 -11.03 6.08
CA TRP A 118 9.83 -10.69 4.75
C TRP A 118 10.55 -9.48 4.17
N ARG A 119 10.86 -9.56 2.88
CA ARG A 119 11.35 -8.45 2.08
C ARG A 119 10.45 -8.22 0.86
N GLY A 120 10.49 -7.02 0.31
CA GLY A 120 9.71 -6.69 -0.89
C GLY A 120 9.66 -5.21 -1.17
N ALA A 121 8.96 -4.88 -2.24
CA ALA A 121 8.84 -3.50 -2.69
C ALA A 121 7.42 -3.17 -3.16
N LEU A 122 7.01 -1.95 -2.81
CA LEU A 122 5.87 -1.26 -3.40
C LEU A 122 6.36 -0.46 -4.61
N ARG A 123 5.67 -0.60 -5.74
CA ARG A 123 5.95 0.15 -6.97
C ARG A 123 4.66 0.62 -7.61
N VAL A 124 4.70 1.71 -8.34
CA VAL A 124 3.65 2.07 -9.30
C VAL A 124 4.00 1.40 -10.63
N TRP A 125 3.05 0.62 -11.15
CA TRP A 125 3.23 -0.17 -12.36
C TRP A 125 2.22 0.22 -13.43
N HIS A 126 2.65 0.31 -14.69
CA HIS A 126 1.84 0.82 -15.79
C HIS A 126 1.59 -0.19 -16.91
N GLY A 127 2.32 -1.29 -16.93
CA GLY A 127 2.24 -2.32 -17.95
C GLY A 127 1.55 -3.60 -17.47
N ALA A 128 1.46 -4.59 -18.34
CA ALA A 128 1.00 -5.91 -17.96
C ALA A 128 1.87 -6.52 -16.85
N CYS A 129 1.26 -7.26 -15.94
CA CYS A 129 1.95 -7.95 -14.85
C CYS A 129 1.26 -9.29 -14.54
N THR A 130 1.97 -10.21 -13.91
CA THR A 130 1.42 -11.53 -13.60
C THR A 130 1.30 -11.71 -12.08
N PRO A 131 0.11 -11.52 -11.50
CA PRO A 131 -0.13 -11.81 -10.09
C PRO A 131 0.18 -13.29 -9.78
N GLY A 132 0.87 -13.54 -8.66
CA GLY A 132 1.24 -14.87 -8.22
C GLY A 132 2.62 -15.36 -8.67
N GLU A 133 3.42 -14.56 -9.39
CA GLU A 133 4.83 -14.90 -9.69
C GLU A 133 5.71 -14.85 -8.44
N SER A 134 5.52 -13.86 -7.57
CA SER A 134 6.19 -13.82 -6.26
C SER A 134 5.50 -14.74 -5.24
N PRO A 135 6.23 -15.19 -4.20
CA PRO A 135 5.66 -16.00 -3.11
C PRO A 135 4.41 -15.39 -2.46
N ALA A 136 4.41 -14.08 -2.27
CA ALA A 136 3.24 -13.35 -1.81
C ALA A 136 3.20 -11.97 -2.49
N GLY A 137 2.05 -11.31 -2.46
CA GLY A 137 1.94 -9.97 -3.01
C GLY A 137 0.51 -9.45 -3.09
N LEU A 138 0.40 -8.24 -3.62
CA LEU A 138 -0.86 -7.56 -3.83
C LEU A 138 -0.73 -6.60 -5.02
N CYS A 139 -1.80 -6.48 -5.79
CA CYS A 139 -1.96 -5.36 -6.72
C CYS A 139 -3.29 -4.65 -6.47
N LEU A 140 -3.29 -3.32 -6.57
CA LEU A 140 -4.46 -2.47 -6.45
C LEU A 140 -4.48 -1.50 -7.63
N VAL A 141 -5.58 -1.47 -8.38
CA VAL A 141 -5.77 -0.51 -9.47
C VAL A 141 -5.87 0.91 -8.91
N LEU A 142 -5.00 1.79 -9.37
CA LEU A 142 -4.98 3.21 -9.00
C LEU A 142 -5.67 4.06 -10.06
N ALA A 143 -5.48 3.73 -11.33
CA ALA A 143 -6.05 4.44 -12.47
C ALA A 143 -6.27 3.50 -13.67
N GLY A 144 -7.19 3.92 -14.56
CA GLY A 144 -7.55 3.17 -15.75
C GLY A 144 -8.37 1.92 -15.45
N HIS A 145 -8.63 1.15 -16.50
CA HIS A 145 -9.32 -0.14 -16.42
C HIS A 145 -8.34 -1.26 -16.74
N TRP A 146 -8.49 -2.37 -16.03
CA TRP A 146 -7.60 -3.52 -16.18
C TRP A 146 -8.44 -4.77 -16.35
N GLU A 147 -7.88 -5.77 -17.01
CA GLU A 147 -8.52 -7.05 -17.28
C GLU A 147 -7.59 -8.22 -16.96
N ARG A 148 -8.18 -9.29 -16.43
CA ARG A 148 -7.51 -10.57 -16.19
C ARG A 148 -8.51 -11.70 -16.37
N ALA A 149 -8.25 -12.63 -17.32
CA ALA A 149 -9.08 -13.80 -17.58
C ALA A 149 -10.57 -13.46 -17.84
N GLY A 150 -10.87 -12.36 -18.55
CA GLY A 150 -12.22 -11.90 -18.82
C GLY A 150 -12.89 -11.13 -17.66
N GLU A 151 -12.21 -10.97 -16.53
CA GLU A 151 -12.69 -10.16 -15.40
C GLU A 151 -12.12 -8.77 -15.45
N ALA A 152 -12.97 -7.75 -15.30
CA ALA A 152 -12.58 -6.35 -15.26
C ALA A 152 -12.23 -5.91 -13.83
N TYR A 153 -11.26 -4.99 -13.73
CA TYR A 153 -10.82 -4.33 -12.51
C TYR A 153 -10.78 -2.83 -12.71
N ALA A 154 -11.49 -2.10 -11.85
CA ALA A 154 -11.55 -0.64 -11.81
C ALA A 154 -10.69 -0.09 -10.66
N PRO A 155 -10.44 1.24 -10.58
CA PRO A 155 -9.77 1.86 -9.45
C PRO A 155 -10.35 1.45 -8.10
N GLY A 156 -9.47 1.09 -7.17
CA GLY A 156 -9.84 0.53 -5.86
C GLY A 156 -10.03 -0.99 -5.84
N GLN A 157 -10.03 -1.65 -6.99
CA GLN A 157 -10.10 -3.12 -7.08
C GLN A 157 -8.74 -3.74 -7.33
N GLY A 158 -8.57 -5.00 -6.95
CA GLY A 158 -7.29 -5.67 -7.10
C GLY A 158 -7.29 -7.12 -6.68
N LEU A 159 -6.09 -7.64 -6.47
CA LEU A 159 -5.83 -9.03 -6.10
C LEU A 159 -4.75 -9.09 -5.04
N TRP A 160 -4.81 -10.09 -4.15
CA TRP A 160 -3.69 -10.44 -3.31
C TRP A 160 -3.49 -11.96 -3.27
N TRP A 161 -2.27 -12.39 -2.93
CA TRP A 161 -1.89 -13.80 -2.83
C TRP A 161 -0.83 -14.00 -1.75
N SER A 162 -0.80 -15.20 -1.16
CA SER A 162 0.18 -15.64 -0.17
C SER A 162 0.80 -16.98 -0.51
N THR A 163 0.60 -17.42 -1.74
CA THR A 163 1.18 -18.64 -2.30
C THR A 163 1.44 -18.40 -3.78
N PRO A 164 2.62 -18.76 -4.29
CA PRO A 164 2.92 -18.60 -5.71
C PRO A 164 1.92 -19.42 -6.54
N ARG A 165 1.26 -18.77 -7.45
CA ARG A 165 0.34 -19.39 -8.41
C ARG A 165 0.29 -18.49 -9.65
N PRO A 166 1.39 -18.48 -10.45
CA PRO A 166 1.40 -17.71 -11.69
C PRO A 166 0.23 -18.15 -12.58
N GLY A 167 -0.34 -17.21 -13.27
CA GLY A 167 -1.49 -17.46 -14.09
C GLY A 167 -1.63 -16.44 -15.21
N VAL A 168 -2.87 -16.13 -15.59
CA VAL A 168 -3.16 -15.15 -16.62
C VAL A 168 -2.69 -13.75 -16.19
N PRO A 169 -1.97 -13.01 -17.04
CA PRO A 169 -1.57 -11.65 -16.75
C PRO A 169 -2.76 -10.71 -16.51
N LEU A 170 -2.58 -9.77 -15.61
CA LEU A 170 -3.42 -8.59 -15.46
C LEU A 170 -2.90 -7.53 -16.44
N ARG A 171 -3.74 -7.00 -17.31
CA ARG A 171 -3.38 -6.09 -18.40
C ARG A 171 -4.22 -4.83 -18.37
N PRO A 172 -3.64 -3.66 -18.70
CA PRO A 172 -4.44 -2.46 -18.91
C PRO A 172 -5.32 -2.64 -20.17
N VAL A 173 -6.55 -2.15 -20.08
CA VAL A 173 -7.48 -2.11 -21.22
C VAL A 173 -7.21 -0.83 -22.01
N PRO A 174 -6.91 -0.89 -23.32
CA PRO A 174 -6.70 0.29 -24.14
C PRO A 174 -7.97 1.14 -24.27
N GLY A 175 -7.81 2.46 -24.48
CA GLY A 175 -8.92 3.36 -24.87
C GLY A 175 -9.47 4.26 -23.76
N GLY A 176 -8.91 4.23 -22.55
CA GLY A 176 -9.22 5.22 -21.52
C GLY A 176 -8.41 6.52 -21.64
N LEU A 177 -8.95 7.63 -21.13
CA LEU A 177 -8.24 8.91 -21.04
C LEU A 177 -7.17 8.90 -19.92
N ASP A 178 -7.28 7.99 -18.95
CA ASP A 178 -6.37 7.86 -17.82
C ASP A 178 -5.20 6.95 -18.17
N HIS A 179 -4.00 7.36 -17.79
CA HIS A 179 -2.82 6.50 -17.85
C HIS A 179 -3.01 5.35 -16.82
N PRO A 180 -3.02 4.08 -17.26
CA PRO A 180 -3.24 2.96 -16.37
C PRO A 180 -2.12 2.86 -15.31
N ALA A 181 -2.49 2.65 -14.06
CA ALA A 181 -1.56 2.53 -12.95
C ALA A 181 -2.05 1.53 -11.90
N LEU A 182 -1.12 0.73 -11.37
CA LEU A 182 -1.31 -0.18 -10.25
C LEU A 182 -0.36 0.18 -9.11
N ALA A 183 -0.79 0.09 -7.86
CA ALA A 183 0.11 -0.22 -6.77
C ALA A 183 0.45 -1.71 -6.84
N TRP A 184 1.71 -2.02 -7.04
CA TRP A 184 2.23 -3.38 -7.17
C TRP A 184 3.14 -3.70 -6.01
N VAL A 185 2.83 -4.77 -5.28
CA VAL A 185 3.62 -5.30 -4.16
C VAL A 185 4.03 -6.74 -4.49
N ALA A 186 5.34 -6.97 -4.53
CA ALA A 186 5.92 -8.31 -4.65
C ALA A 186 6.73 -8.60 -3.38
N LEU A 187 6.49 -9.74 -2.76
CA LEU A 187 7.01 -10.13 -1.45
C LEU A 187 7.69 -11.49 -1.50
N GLU A 188 8.80 -11.59 -0.77
CA GLU A 188 9.57 -12.82 -0.59
C GLU A 188 9.88 -13.04 0.89
N PRO A 189 9.80 -14.27 1.41
CA PRO A 189 10.31 -14.57 2.75
C PRO A 189 11.82 -14.36 2.79
N GLU A 190 12.33 -13.85 3.90
CA GLU A 190 13.77 -13.85 4.20
C GLU A 190 14.12 -15.21 4.81
N ILE A 191 15.14 -15.88 4.24
CA ILE A 191 15.62 -17.18 4.66
C ILE A 191 16.73 -17.00 5.70
#